data_af965200e98ec0ee15bd54bcb5cfd2f2
#
_entry.id   af965200e98ec0ee15bd54bcb5cfd2f2
#
_cell.length_a   1.000
_cell.length_b   1.000
_cell.length_c   1.000
_cell.angle_alpha   90.00
_cell.angle_beta   90.00
_cell.angle_gamma   90.00
#
_symmetry.space_group_name_H-M   'P 1'
#
loop_
_entity.id
_entity.type
_entity.pdbx_description
1 polymer ?
#
loop_
_entity_poly.entity_id
_entity_poly.type
_entity_poly.pdbx_seq_one_letter_code
_entity_poly.pdbx_strand_id
1 'polypeptide(L)'
;MEKKQVHPIGPRHSAQATCDETKQVRVSTFSPGDKSAVGLICQLASMGRSMKPSPASAEKQHAAQIVRGLKKEYPQAPCALVHENAFQLLIATILSAQCTDERVNLVTKDLFPKWPTPQALALAPLPDLEKTIQSTGFFRNKAKNIHHCCTQLVARHGGEVPRELDLLVQLAGVGRKTANVVLGTAFDIPSGVVVDTHVTRLSRRLGLSKESDAVKIERDLAALLPKREWINFSHRLIHHGRRVCKARRPLCDTCPLADLCPRIGVES
;
A
#
# COMPACT_ATOMS: atom_id res chain seq x y z
N MET A 1 20.97 50.65 -19.39
CA MET A 1 21.91 50.84 -18.28
C MET A 1 21.11 51.16 -17.03
N GLU A 2 20.89 50.18 -16.20
CA GLU A 2 20.52 50.40 -14.79
C GLU A 2 20.76 49.13 -14.00
N LYS A 3 21.83 49.14 -13.18
CA LYS A 3 22.24 48.04 -12.32
C LYS A 3 21.39 48.10 -11.05
N LYS A 4 20.56 47.06 -10.77
CA LYS A 4 19.97 46.86 -9.45
C LYS A 4 20.87 45.98 -8.59
N GLN A 5 21.30 46.56 -7.49
CA GLN A 5 22.11 45.99 -6.44
C GLN A 5 21.36 44.88 -5.69
N VAL A 6 22.05 43.78 -5.45
CA VAL A 6 21.60 42.65 -4.59
C VAL A 6 22.18 42.91 -3.19
N HIS A 7 21.31 43.00 -2.18
CA HIS A 7 21.71 43.02 -0.77
C HIS A 7 21.75 41.59 -0.23
N PRO A 8 22.76 41.22 0.57
CA PRO A 8 22.85 39.92 1.21
C PRO A 8 22.00 39.87 2.50
N ILE A 9 21.20 38.80 2.66
CA ILE A 9 20.44 38.52 3.86
C ILE A 9 21.34 37.72 4.81
N GLY A 10 21.56 38.26 6.01
CA GLY A 10 22.37 37.66 7.08
C GLY A 10 21.70 36.46 7.76
N PRO A 11 22.46 35.69 8.55
CA PRO A 11 22.02 34.42 9.11
C PRO A 11 21.03 34.60 10.27
N ARG A 12 19.94 33.82 10.25
CA ARG A 12 18.99 33.73 11.36
C ARG A 12 19.52 32.79 12.42
N HIS A 13 19.58 33.25 13.65
CA HIS A 13 19.94 32.54 14.84
C HIS A 13 18.98 31.36 15.10
N SER A 14 19.56 30.17 15.32
CA SER A 14 18.90 29.02 15.89
C SER A 14 18.77 29.19 17.40
N ALA A 15 17.54 29.22 17.90
CA ALA A 15 17.27 29.15 19.33
C ALA A 15 17.40 27.68 19.78
N GLN A 16 18.42 27.41 20.59
CA GLN A 16 18.55 26.17 21.36
C GLN A 16 17.66 26.28 22.60
N ALA A 17 16.67 25.41 22.71
CA ALA A 17 15.94 25.21 23.95
C ALA A 17 16.73 24.24 24.84
N THR A 18 17.30 24.73 25.90
CA THR A 18 17.91 23.98 26.99
C THR A 18 16.79 23.45 27.89
N CYS A 19 16.69 22.14 28.02
CA CYS A 19 15.83 21.48 28.99
C CYS A 19 16.69 21.24 30.26
N ASP A 20 16.48 22.06 31.29
CA ASP A 20 17.05 21.91 32.64
C ASP A 20 15.90 21.53 33.57
N GLU A 21 15.87 20.29 34.03
CA GLU A 21 15.08 19.84 35.17
C GLU A 21 15.81 18.74 35.93
N THR A 22 16.79 19.16 36.75
CA THR A 22 17.33 18.37 37.84
C THR A 22 16.35 18.39 39.00
N LYS A 23 15.47 17.40 39.14
CA LYS A 23 14.76 17.12 40.37
C LYS A 23 15.67 16.31 41.30
N GLN A 24 16.27 16.99 42.25
CA GLN A 24 16.94 16.38 43.37
C GLN A 24 15.94 15.60 44.26
N VAL A 25 16.05 14.27 44.21
CA VAL A 25 15.38 13.40 45.17
C VAL A 25 16.19 13.45 46.48
N ARG A 26 15.63 14.04 47.54
CA ARG A 26 16.20 13.98 48.88
C ARG A 26 16.13 12.54 49.37
N VAL A 27 17.28 11.92 49.51
CA VAL A 27 17.43 10.65 50.25
C VAL A 27 17.53 10.99 51.74
N SER A 28 16.47 10.70 52.50
CA SER A 28 16.51 10.75 53.93
C SER A 28 17.25 9.52 54.47
N THR A 29 18.30 9.75 55.24
CA THR A 29 19.08 8.73 55.93
C THR A 29 18.21 8.02 56.97
N PHE A 30 18.03 6.71 56.80
CA PHE A 30 17.33 5.84 57.75
C PHE A 30 18.32 5.29 58.76
N SER A 31 17.97 5.41 60.06
CA SER A 31 18.73 4.87 61.18
C SER A 31 18.50 3.35 61.31
N PRO A 32 19.52 2.53 61.64
CA PRO A 32 19.38 1.09 61.73
C PRO A 32 18.81 0.66 63.07
N GLY A 33 17.54 0.27 63.14
CA GLY A 33 16.94 -0.19 64.39
C GLY A 33 15.51 -0.74 64.34
N ASP A 34 14.78 -0.66 63.25
CA ASP A 34 13.36 -1.10 63.23
C ASP A 34 13.16 -2.39 62.42
N LYS A 35 12.90 -3.50 63.15
CA LYS A 35 12.68 -4.84 62.59
C LYS A 35 11.26 -5.06 62.08
N SER A 36 10.39 -4.05 62.08
CA SER A 36 9.00 -4.16 61.67
C SER A 36 8.73 -3.85 60.17
N ALA A 37 9.77 -3.39 59.44
CA ALA A 37 9.60 -2.99 58.04
C ALA A 37 9.86 -4.12 57.00
N VAL A 38 10.28 -5.31 57.39
CA VAL A 38 10.67 -6.40 56.47
C VAL A 38 9.46 -7.17 55.94
N GLY A 39 8.30 -7.05 56.59
CA GLY A 39 7.08 -7.76 56.19
C GLY A 39 6.28 -7.11 55.04
N LEU A 40 6.52 -5.81 54.72
CA LEU A 40 5.67 -5.06 53.78
C LEU A 40 6.21 -4.99 52.36
N ILE A 41 7.50 -5.33 52.18
CA ILE A 41 8.13 -5.24 50.83
C ILE A 41 7.87 -6.49 49.98
N CYS A 42 7.52 -7.64 50.60
CA CYS A 42 7.28 -8.90 49.89
C CYS A 42 5.88 -9.04 49.29
N GLN A 43 4.93 -8.15 49.63
CA GLN A 43 3.54 -8.23 49.15
C GLN A 43 3.25 -7.39 47.91
N LEU A 44 4.17 -6.54 47.45
CA LEU A 44 3.99 -5.72 46.23
C LEU A 44 4.52 -6.37 44.95
N ALA A 45 5.19 -7.53 45.07
CA ALA A 45 5.80 -8.20 43.89
C ALA A 45 4.87 -9.18 43.14
N SER A 46 3.60 -9.37 43.57
CA SER A 46 2.69 -10.39 42.98
C SER A 46 1.46 -9.85 42.26
N MET A 47 1.39 -8.55 42.00
CA MET A 47 0.31 -7.99 41.18
C MET A 47 0.79 -7.62 39.75
N GLY A 48 1.46 -8.54 39.08
CA GLY A 48 1.57 -8.53 37.64
C GLY A 48 0.18 -8.82 37.02
N ARG A 49 -0.72 -7.83 37.04
CA ARG A 49 -1.96 -7.93 36.21
C ARG A 49 -1.53 -8.06 34.76
N SER A 50 -1.60 -9.26 34.22
CA SER A 50 -1.62 -9.50 32.78
C SER A 50 -2.80 -8.71 32.23
N MET A 51 -2.54 -7.46 31.82
CA MET A 51 -3.56 -6.66 31.13
C MET A 51 -3.82 -7.35 29.81
N LYS A 52 -5.02 -7.92 29.65
CA LYS A 52 -5.47 -8.41 28.34
C LYS A 52 -5.34 -7.24 27.35
N PRO A 53 -4.71 -7.47 26.18
CA PRO A 53 -4.56 -6.41 25.19
C PRO A 53 -5.93 -5.83 24.83
N SER A 54 -6.01 -4.52 24.59
CA SER A 54 -7.23 -3.91 24.10
C SER A 54 -7.64 -4.54 22.75
N PRO A 55 -8.92 -4.57 22.39
CA PRO A 55 -9.36 -5.12 21.11
C PRO A 55 -8.58 -4.59 19.92
N ALA A 56 -8.34 -3.28 19.86
CA ALA A 56 -7.55 -2.65 18.81
C ALA A 56 -6.07 -3.10 18.81
N SER A 57 -5.51 -3.41 19.98
CA SER A 57 -4.15 -3.98 20.09
C SER A 57 -4.10 -5.42 19.59
N ALA A 58 -5.14 -6.22 19.89
CA ALA A 58 -5.24 -7.61 19.44
C ALA A 58 -5.38 -7.69 17.91
N GLU A 59 -6.20 -6.83 17.30
CA GLU A 59 -6.36 -6.76 15.85
C GLU A 59 -5.05 -6.39 15.14
N LYS A 60 -4.31 -5.41 15.66
CA LYS A 60 -2.99 -5.04 15.14
C LYS A 60 -1.96 -6.17 15.29
N GLN A 61 -1.98 -6.89 16.40
CA GLN A 61 -1.11 -8.05 16.60
C GLN A 61 -1.43 -9.17 15.62
N HIS A 62 -2.71 -9.46 15.40
CA HIS A 62 -3.18 -10.42 14.40
C HIS A 62 -2.71 -10.03 12.99
N ALA A 63 -2.95 -8.78 12.58
CA ALA A 63 -2.48 -8.28 11.29
C ALA A 63 -0.95 -8.40 11.14
N ALA A 64 -0.19 -8.09 12.20
CA ALA A 64 1.27 -8.23 12.18
C ALA A 64 1.72 -9.69 12.05
N GLN A 65 0.99 -10.65 12.62
CA GLN A 65 1.28 -12.09 12.44
C GLN A 65 1.03 -12.52 11.00
N ILE A 66 -0.07 -12.10 10.39
CA ILE A 66 -0.38 -12.34 8.98
C ILE A 66 0.70 -11.76 8.08
N VAL A 67 1.11 -10.51 8.31
CA VAL A 67 2.22 -9.88 7.56
C VAL A 67 3.49 -10.73 7.63
N ARG A 68 3.87 -11.19 8.82
CA ARG A 68 5.05 -12.06 8.98
C ARG A 68 4.93 -13.38 8.22
N GLY A 69 3.76 -14.04 8.30
CA GLY A 69 3.49 -15.27 7.55
C GLY A 69 3.58 -15.05 6.04
N LEU A 70 2.97 -13.99 5.54
CA LEU A 70 3.03 -13.64 4.12
C LEU A 70 4.44 -13.27 3.66
N LYS A 71 5.23 -12.58 4.50
CA LYS A 71 6.64 -12.28 4.19
C LYS A 71 7.49 -13.52 4.07
N LYS A 72 7.28 -14.49 4.95
CA LYS A 72 8.00 -15.77 4.93
C LYS A 72 7.68 -16.57 3.68
N GLU A 73 6.40 -16.62 3.30
CA GLU A 73 5.93 -17.40 2.16
C GLU A 73 6.23 -16.72 0.81
N TYR A 74 6.07 -15.38 0.78
CA TYR A 74 6.27 -14.57 -0.42
C TYR A 74 7.28 -13.45 -0.15
N PRO A 75 8.58 -13.78 0.02
CA PRO A 75 9.62 -12.77 0.29
C PRO A 75 9.68 -11.73 -0.82
N GLN A 76 9.53 -12.18 -2.06
CA GLN A 76 9.36 -11.34 -3.25
C GLN A 76 7.97 -11.57 -3.84
N ALA A 77 7.20 -10.50 -3.99
CA ALA A 77 5.89 -10.52 -4.62
C ALA A 77 5.81 -9.37 -5.63
N PRO A 78 6.45 -9.52 -6.80
CA PRO A 78 6.48 -8.46 -7.80
C PRO A 78 5.09 -8.21 -8.38
N CYS A 79 4.91 -7.03 -8.97
CA CYS A 79 3.72 -6.74 -9.77
C CYS A 79 3.65 -7.73 -10.94
N ALA A 80 2.46 -8.28 -11.20
CA ALA A 80 2.26 -9.23 -12.28
C ALA A 80 2.21 -8.58 -13.68
N LEU A 81 1.96 -7.26 -13.74
CA LEU A 81 2.02 -6.49 -14.99
C LEU A 81 3.48 -6.20 -15.35
N VAL A 82 3.91 -6.64 -16.51
CA VAL A 82 5.26 -6.40 -17.04
C VAL A 82 5.37 -4.93 -17.48
N HIS A 83 6.39 -4.23 -16.99
CA HIS A 83 6.65 -2.83 -17.29
C HIS A 83 8.12 -2.47 -17.06
N GLU A 84 8.61 -1.48 -17.76
CA GLU A 84 9.98 -0.94 -17.62
C GLU A 84 10.00 0.41 -16.89
N ASN A 85 8.87 1.12 -16.92
CA ASN A 85 8.75 2.46 -16.34
C ASN A 85 7.31 2.75 -15.87
N ALA A 86 7.13 3.89 -15.20
CA ALA A 86 5.82 4.29 -14.64
C ALA A 86 4.73 4.49 -15.71
N PHE A 87 5.10 4.97 -16.91
CA PHE A 87 4.16 5.13 -18.01
C PHE A 87 3.62 3.78 -18.49
N GLN A 88 4.51 2.83 -18.74
CA GLN A 88 4.08 1.48 -19.15
C GLN A 88 3.20 0.82 -18.09
N LEU A 89 3.55 0.97 -16.79
CA LEU A 89 2.73 0.47 -15.70
C LEU A 89 1.34 1.12 -15.66
N LEU A 90 1.26 2.44 -15.83
CA LEU A 90 -0.01 3.17 -15.87
C LEU A 90 -0.92 2.64 -16.97
N ILE A 91 -0.41 2.52 -18.22
CA ILE A 91 -1.17 2.00 -19.35
C ILE A 91 -1.58 0.54 -19.13
N ALA A 92 -0.65 -0.31 -18.69
CA ALA A 92 -0.95 -1.71 -18.38
C ALA A 92 -2.03 -1.83 -17.27
N THR A 93 -2.01 -0.96 -16.27
CA THR A 93 -3.02 -0.95 -15.20
C THR A 93 -4.40 -0.49 -15.72
N ILE A 94 -4.47 0.48 -16.63
CA ILE A 94 -5.73 0.86 -17.29
C ILE A 94 -6.28 -0.34 -18.10
N LEU A 95 -5.39 -1.04 -18.82
CA LEU A 95 -5.77 -2.22 -19.60
C LEU A 95 -6.23 -3.39 -18.73
N SER A 96 -5.75 -3.52 -17.49
CA SER A 96 -6.08 -4.62 -16.59
C SER A 96 -7.50 -4.58 -16.02
N ALA A 97 -8.24 -3.48 -16.22
CA ALA A 97 -9.65 -3.41 -15.83
C ALA A 97 -10.48 -4.52 -16.50
N GLN A 98 -11.01 -5.46 -15.69
CA GLN A 98 -11.75 -6.65 -16.15
C GLN A 98 -11.00 -7.49 -17.19
N CYS A 99 -9.67 -7.57 -17.07
CA CYS A 99 -8.81 -8.37 -17.94
C CYS A 99 -7.74 -9.05 -17.07
N THR A 100 -7.28 -10.24 -17.50
CA THR A 100 -6.20 -10.94 -16.79
C THR A 100 -4.85 -10.29 -17.09
N ASP A 101 -3.93 -10.35 -16.12
CA ASP A 101 -2.59 -9.77 -16.27
C ASP A 101 -1.82 -10.45 -17.41
N GLU A 102 -1.99 -11.76 -17.61
CA GLU A 102 -1.39 -12.51 -18.73
C GLU A 102 -1.85 -11.96 -20.08
N ARG A 103 -3.14 -11.65 -20.22
CA ARG A 103 -3.68 -11.06 -21.45
C ARG A 103 -3.15 -9.64 -21.67
N VAL A 104 -3.08 -8.84 -20.61
CA VAL A 104 -2.50 -7.50 -20.68
C VAL A 104 -1.04 -7.58 -21.11
N ASN A 105 -0.24 -8.46 -20.50
CA ASN A 105 1.16 -8.62 -20.82
C ASN A 105 1.39 -9.08 -22.28
N LEU A 106 0.50 -9.90 -22.84
CA LEU A 106 0.57 -10.25 -24.25
C LEU A 106 0.32 -9.03 -25.16
N VAL A 107 -0.68 -8.23 -24.83
CA VAL A 107 -1.06 -7.04 -25.64
C VAL A 107 0.00 -5.94 -25.53
N THR A 108 0.57 -5.72 -24.35
CA THR A 108 1.56 -4.66 -24.15
C THR A 108 2.89 -4.92 -24.86
N LYS A 109 3.22 -6.18 -25.17
CA LYS A 109 4.38 -6.54 -26.00
C LYS A 109 4.30 -5.95 -27.40
N ASP A 110 3.08 -5.80 -27.96
CA ASP A 110 2.87 -5.21 -29.28
C ASP A 110 2.59 -3.70 -29.18
N LEU A 111 1.98 -3.26 -28.07
CA LEU A 111 1.58 -1.87 -27.85
C LEU A 111 2.79 -0.95 -27.68
N PHE A 112 3.69 -1.27 -26.73
CA PHE A 112 4.79 -0.37 -26.38
C PHE A 112 5.86 -0.18 -27.45
N PRO A 113 6.22 -1.18 -28.29
CA PRO A 113 7.08 -0.93 -29.44
C PRO A 113 6.48 0.01 -30.47
N LYS A 114 5.15 -0.01 -30.66
CA LYS A 114 4.46 0.89 -31.60
C LYS A 114 4.36 2.31 -31.06
N TRP A 115 4.08 2.45 -29.75
CA TRP A 115 3.88 3.75 -29.11
C TRP A 115 4.63 3.78 -27.76
N PRO A 116 5.97 4.00 -27.80
CA PRO A 116 6.82 3.87 -26.62
C PRO A 116 6.69 5.01 -25.61
N THR A 117 6.03 6.11 -25.96
CA THR A 117 5.95 7.31 -25.11
C THR A 117 4.51 7.82 -25.00
N PRO A 118 4.19 8.63 -23.98
CA PRO A 118 2.91 9.32 -23.87
C PRO A 118 2.59 10.16 -25.11
N GLN A 119 3.60 10.84 -25.68
CA GLN A 119 3.44 11.64 -26.90
C GLN A 119 3.02 10.77 -28.07
N ALA A 120 3.65 9.61 -28.26
CA ALA A 120 3.31 8.68 -29.34
C ALA A 120 1.87 8.15 -29.18
N LEU A 121 1.45 7.77 -27.96
CA LEU A 121 0.09 7.31 -27.69
C LEU A 121 -0.97 8.43 -27.82
N ALA A 122 -0.63 9.67 -27.46
CA ALA A 122 -1.50 10.83 -27.63
C ALA A 122 -1.76 11.17 -29.11
N LEU A 123 -0.86 10.78 -30.01
CA LEU A 123 -0.98 10.96 -31.46
C LEU A 123 -1.43 9.69 -32.20
N ALA A 124 -1.60 8.57 -31.50
CA ALA A 124 -1.96 7.31 -32.09
C ALA A 124 -3.37 7.39 -32.73
N PRO A 125 -3.54 6.91 -33.99
CA PRO A 125 -4.88 6.76 -34.57
C PRO A 125 -5.74 5.85 -33.71
N LEU A 126 -6.88 6.37 -33.25
CA LEU A 126 -7.76 5.64 -32.34
C LEU A 126 -8.18 4.25 -32.86
N PRO A 127 -8.49 4.05 -34.15
CA PRO A 127 -8.80 2.73 -34.68
C PRO A 127 -7.65 1.73 -34.59
N ASP A 128 -6.39 2.18 -34.72
CA ASP A 128 -5.22 1.31 -34.65
C ASP A 128 -4.94 0.91 -33.18
N LEU A 129 -5.13 1.86 -32.25
CA LEU A 129 -5.06 1.59 -30.83
C LEU A 129 -6.15 0.59 -30.40
N GLU A 130 -7.41 0.81 -30.83
CA GLU A 130 -8.53 -0.10 -30.57
C GLU A 130 -8.22 -1.52 -31.04
N LYS A 131 -7.74 -1.65 -32.29
CA LYS A 131 -7.34 -2.93 -32.86
C LYS A 131 -6.24 -3.63 -32.08
N THR A 132 -5.23 -2.89 -31.64
CA THR A 132 -4.10 -3.45 -30.90
C THR A 132 -4.53 -3.97 -29.54
N ILE A 133 -5.43 -3.29 -28.82
CA ILE A 133 -5.85 -3.67 -27.46
C ILE A 133 -7.17 -4.48 -27.45
N GLN A 134 -7.73 -4.85 -28.58
CA GLN A 134 -9.07 -5.46 -28.73
C GLN A 134 -9.30 -6.63 -27.78
N SER A 135 -8.29 -7.49 -27.63
CA SER A 135 -8.39 -8.71 -26.81
C SER A 135 -8.45 -8.45 -25.29
N THR A 136 -8.29 -7.20 -24.82
CA THR A 136 -8.40 -6.86 -23.40
C THR A 136 -9.83 -6.65 -22.90
N GLY A 137 -10.83 -6.70 -23.79
CA GLY A 137 -12.22 -6.38 -23.48
C GLY A 137 -12.45 -4.88 -23.22
N PHE A 138 -13.67 -4.41 -23.42
CA PHE A 138 -14.02 -2.97 -23.29
C PHE A 138 -13.07 -2.03 -24.03
N PHE A 139 -12.45 -2.51 -25.08
CA PHE A 139 -11.31 -1.92 -25.75
C PHE A 139 -11.57 -0.50 -26.27
N ARG A 140 -12.79 -0.18 -26.75
CA ARG A 140 -13.14 1.16 -27.22
C ARG A 140 -13.04 2.20 -26.09
N ASN A 141 -13.58 1.89 -24.92
CA ASN A 141 -13.49 2.79 -23.76
C ASN A 141 -12.06 2.88 -23.23
N LYS A 142 -11.34 1.76 -23.22
CA LYS A 142 -9.91 1.73 -22.81
C LYS A 142 -9.06 2.56 -23.78
N ALA A 143 -9.24 2.41 -25.08
CA ALA A 143 -8.52 3.19 -26.09
C ALA A 143 -8.75 4.70 -25.92
N LYS A 144 -10.02 5.12 -25.76
CA LYS A 144 -10.37 6.51 -25.50
C LYS A 144 -9.71 7.03 -24.22
N ASN A 145 -9.77 6.25 -23.12
CA ASN A 145 -9.16 6.63 -21.86
C ASN A 145 -7.64 6.73 -21.96
N ILE A 146 -6.98 5.76 -22.59
CA ILE A 146 -5.52 5.77 -22.80
C ILE A 146 -5.11 6.98 -23.62
N HIS A 147 -5.77 7.22 -24.77
CA HIS A 147 -5.50 8.36 -25.63
C HIS A 147 -5.65 9.69 -24.87
N HIS A 148 -6.76 9.86 -24.15
CA HIS A 148 -7.02 11.06 -23.35
C HIS A 148 -6.04 11.20 -22.19
N CYS A 149 -5.73 10.12 -21.47
CA CYS A 149 -4.73 10.09 -20.40
C CYS A 149 -3.36 10.56 -20.92
N CYS A 150 -2.91 10.04 -22.08
CA CYS A 150 -1.65 10.44 -22.68
C CYS A 150 -1.66 11.92 -23.14
N THR A 151 -2.76 12.39 -23.70
CA THR A 151 -2.95 13.82 -24.04
C THR A 151 -2.84 14.68 -22.79
N GLN A 152 -3.45 14.30 -21.67
CA GLN A 152 -3.37 15.01 -20.40
C GLN A 152 -1.94 14.96 -19.83
N LEU A 153 -1.25 13.82 -19.89
CA LEU A 153 0.16 13.72 -19.46
C LEU A 153 1.04 14.70 -20.23
N VAL A 154 0.90 14.73 -21.55
CA VAL A 154 1.69 15.66 -22.40
C VAL A 154 1.37 17.10 -22.09
N ALA A 155 0.09 17.45 -22.02
CA ALA A 155 -0.35 18.84 -21.90
C ALA A 155 -0.10 19.46 -20.50
N ARG A 156 -0.20 18.63 -19.44
CA ARG A 156 -0.19 19.13 -18.05
C ARG A 156 1.03 18.71 -17.26
N HIS A 157 1.71 17.64 -17.67
CA HIS A 157 2.80 17.02 -16.93
C HIS A 157 4.08 16.80 -17.77
N GLY A 158 4.18 17.45 -18.94
CA GLY A 158 5.36 17.33 -19.82
C GLY A 158 5.63 15.92 -20.35
N GLY A 159 4.62 15.02 -20.32
CA GLY A 159 4.75 13.63 -20.68
C GLY A 159 5.19 12.71 -19.52
N GLU A 160 5.39 13.24 -18.32
CA GLU A 160 5.77 12.47 -17.15
C GLU A 160 4.55 12.00 -16.36
N VAL A 161 4.66 10.84 -15.71
CA VAL A 161 3.63 10.33 -14.79
C VAL A 161 3.77 11.04 -13.44
N PRO A 162 2.74 11.76 -12.97
CA PRO A 162 2.83 12.49 -11.70
C PRO A 162 2.96 11.55 -10.50
N ARG A 163 3.68 12.01 -9.46
CA ARG A 163 3.95 11.24 -8.23
C ARG A 163 3.00 11.58 -7.08
N GLU A 164 1.87 12.16 -7.39
CA GLU A 164 0.86 12.58 -6.43
C GLU A 164 -0.48 11.92 -6.74
N LEU A 165 -1.16 11.41 -5.68
CA LEU A 165 -2.43 10.71 -5.82
C LEU A 165 -3.49 11.58 -6.49
N ASP A 166 -3.60 12.83 -6.04
CA ASP A 166 -4.62 13.77 -6.50
C ASP A 166 -4.44 14.18 -7.97
N LEU A 167 -3.20 14.20 -8.47
CA LEU A 167 -2.91 14.45 -9.87
C LEU A 167 -3.20 13.22 -10.73
N LEU A 168 -2.85 12.02 -10.24
CA LEU A 168 -3.10 10.77 -10.97
C LEU A 168 -4.59 10.50 -11.17
N VAL A 169 -5.42 10.72 -10.16
CA VAL A 169 -6.87 10.45 -10.26
C VAL A 169 -7.61 11.41 -11.19
N GLN A 170 -6.98 12.51 -11.60
CA GLN A 170 -7.52 13.44 -12.61
C GLN A 170 -7.28 12.94 -14.05
N LEU A 171 -6.40 11.96 -14.24
CA LEU A 171 -6.13 11.39 -15.56
C LEU A 171 -7.27 10.46 -15.98
N ALA A 172 -7.58 10.49 -17.27
CA ALA A 172 -8.65 9.68 -17.83
C ALA A 172 -8.39 8.18 -17.65
N GLY A 173 -9.38 7.44 -17.12
CA GLY A 173 -9.27 6.02 -16.84
C GLY A 173 -8.47 5.66 -15.60
N VAL A 174 -8.04 6.63 -14.81
CA VAL A 174 -7.25 6.44 -13.59
C VAL A 174 -8.11 6.67 -12.35
N GLY A 175 -8.56 5.60 -11.73
CA GLY A 175 -9.20 5.66 -10.41
C GLY A 175 -8.18 5.55 -9.27
N ARG A 176 -8.62 5.74 -8.02
CA ARG A 176 -7.80 5.64 -6.81
C ARG A 176 -6.97 4.36 -6.74
N LYS A 177 -7.58 3.21 -7.07
CA LYS A 177 -6.87 1.92 -7.10
C LYS A 177 -5.71 1.94 -8.11
N THR A 178 -5.94 2.41 -9.34
CA THR A 178 -4.92 2.52 -10.39
C THR A 178 -3.79 3.44 -9.94
N ALA A 179 -4.12 4.59 -9.35
CA ALA A 179 -3.14 5.54 -8.83
C ALA A 179 -2.29 4.92 -7.71
N ASN A 180 -2.90 4.20 -6.75
CA ASN A 180 -2.17 3.50 -5.69
C ASN A 180 -1.23 2.41 -6.25
N VAL A 181 -1.63 1.67 -7.29
CA VAL A 181 -0.76 0.69 -7.97
C VAL A 181 0.46 1.39 -8.57
N VAL A 182 0.26 2.46 -9.32
CA VAL A 182 1.34 3.19 -9.99
C VAL A 182 2.29 3.83 -8.97
N LEU A 183 1.75 4.52 -7.96
CA LEU A 183 2.55 5.16 -6.91
C LEU A 183 3.37 4.14 -6.12
N GLY A 184 2.74 3.04 -5.72
CA GLY A 184 3.41 2.00 -4.95
C GLY A 184 4.45 1.25 -5.77
N THR A 185 4.09 0.79 -6.97
CA THR A 185 4.94 -0.12 -7.75
C THR A 185 6.06 0.61 -8.49
N ALA A 186 5.78 1.76 -9.11
CA ALA A 186 6.77 2.47 -9.92
C ALA A 186 7.60 3.48 -9.13
N PHE A 187 7.09 4.00 -8.01
CA PHE A 187 7.73 5.08 -7.27
C PHE A 187 8.02 4.74 -5.80
N ASP A 188 7.62 3.55 -5.33
CA ASP A 188 7.70 3.14 -3.91
C ASP A 188 7.02 4.13 -2.93
N ILE A 189 5.95 4.79 -3.41
CA ILE A 189 5.17 5.75 -2.61
C ILE A 189 3.94 5.05 -2.06
N PRO A 190 3.88 4.78 -0.74
CA PRO A 190 2.73 4.12 -0.11
C PRO A 190 1.58 5.11 0.11
N SER A 191 0.80 5.40 -0.95
CA SER A 191 -0.34 6.31 -0.93
C SER A 191 -1.63 5.66 -0.40
N GLY A 192 -1.70 4.33 -0.40
CA GLY A 192 -2.82 3.52 0.09
C GLY A 192 -2.56 2.04 -0.07
N VAL A 193 -3.44 1.21 0.50
CA VAL A 193 -3.43 -0.24 0.31
C VAL A 193 -4.25 -0.57 -0.92
N VAL A 194 -3.64 -1.24 -1.90
CA VAL A 194 -4.36 -1.64 -3.13
C VAL A 194 -5.35 -2.75 -2.78
N VAL A 195 -6.65 -2.48 -2.96
CA VAL A 195 -7.72 -3.45 -2.71
C VAL A 195 -8.35 -3.88 -4.04
N ASP A 196 -8.04 -5.12 -4.45
CA ASP A 196 -8.67 -5.81 -5.57
C ASP A 196 -9.61 -6.91 -5.06
N THR A 197 -10.16 -7.72 -5.97
CA THR A 197 -11.04 -8.84 -5.61
C THR A 197 -10.36 -9.90 -4.74
N HIS A 198 -9.03 -10.08 -4.87
CA HIS A 198 -8.26 -10.99 -4.03
C HIS A 198 -8.11 -10.41 -2.63
N VAL A 199 -7.67 -9.15 -2.53
CA VAL A 199 -7.50 -8.45 -1.25
C VAL A 199 -8.84 -8.35 -0.52
N THR A 200 -9.94 -7.98 -1.20
CA THR A 200 -11.30 -7.96 -0.62
C THR A 200 -11.65 -9.31 0.01
N ARG A 201 -11.51 -10.40 -0.75
CA ARG A 201 -11.84 -11.74 -0.29
C ARG A 201 -10.98 -12.17 0.90
N LEU A 202 -9.67 -11.97 0.80
CA LEU A 202 -8.72 -12.43 1.81
C LEU A 202 -8.79 -11.59 3.09
N SER A 203 -8.99 -10.30 2.99
CA SER A 203 -9.18 -9.43 4.17
C SER A 203 -10.33 -9.89 5.02
N ARG A 204 -11.46 -10.30 4.40
CA ARG A 204 -12.59 -10.88 5.11
C ARG A 204 -12.27 -12.25 5.72
N ARG A 205 -11.70 -13.17 4.93
CA ARG A 205 -11.37 -14.53 5.38
C ARG A 205 -10.37 -14.55 6.52
N LEU A 206 -9.42 -13.64 6.51
CA LEU A 206 -8.38 -13.46 7.53
C LEU A 206 -8.84 -12.63 8.73
N GLY A 207 -10.09 -12.11 8.74
CA GLY A 207 -10.61 -11.31 9.84
C GLY A 207 -9.97 -9.91 9.95
N LEU A 208 -9.41 -9.37 8.85
CA LEU A 208 -8.77 -8.05 8.82
C LEU A 208 -9.75 -6.91 8.52
N SER A 209 -10.90 -7.21 7.91
CA SER A 209 -12.00 -6.28 7.68
C SER A 209 -13.31 -7.05 7.56
N LYS A 210 -14.39 -6.44 8.01
CA LYS A 210 -15.77 -6.94 7.85
C LYS A 210 -16.48 -6.31 6.64
N GLU A 211 -15.84 -5.34 6.03
CA GLU A 211 -16.39 -4.56 4.94
C GLU A 211 -16.38 -5.32 3.60
N SER A 212 -17.26 -4.92 2.70
CA SER A 212 -17.33 -5.40 1.31
C SER A 212 -16.91 -4.33 0.30
N ASP A 213 -16.98 -3.07 0.69
CA ASP A 213 -16.55 -1.93 -0.12
C ASP A 213 -15.04 -1.76 -0.09
N ALA A 214 -14.42 -1.63 -1.27
CA ALA A 214 -12.97 -1.57 -1.41
C ALA A 214 -12.33 -0.36 -0.71
N VAL A 215 -13.01 0.79 -0.67
CA VAL A 215 -12.50 2.01 -0.01
C VAL A 215 -12.52 1.84 1.50
N LYS A 216 -13.57 1.22 2.03
CA LYS A 216 -13.68 0.93 3.47
C LYS A 216 -12.62 -0.11 3.90
N ILE A 217 -12.41 -1.17 3.09
CA ILE A 217 -11.37 -2.16 3.33
C ILE A 217 -9.99 -1.51 3.28
N GLU A 218 -9.71 -0.64 2.31
CA GLU A 218 -8.45 0.12 2.24
C GLU A 218 -8.20 0.87 3.55
N ARG A 219 -9.21 1.57 4.06
CA ARG A 219 -9.13 2.32 5.32
C ARG A 219 -8.86 1.42 6.53
N ASP A 220 -9.56 0.28 6.63
CA ASP A 220 -9.36 -0.69 7.72
C ASP A 220 -7.93 -1.25 7.68
N LEU A 221 -7.47 -1.69 6.51
CA LEU A 221 -6.11 -2.20 6.34
C LEU A 221 -5.04 -1.13 6.62
N ALA A 222 -5.26 0.11 6.20
CA ALA A 222 -4.35 1.21 6.48
C ALA A 222 -4.24 1.53 7.98
N ALA A 223 -5.31 1.34 8.75
CA ALA A 223 -5.31 1.50 10.21
C ALA A 223 -4.60 0.35 10.94
N LEU A 224 -4.63 -0.87 10.38
CA LEU A 224 -4.02 -2.06 10.97
C LEU A 224 -2.54 -2.21 10.64
N LEU A 225 -2.13 -1.78 9.43
CA LEU A 225 -0.81 -2.04 8.88
C LEU A 225 0.11 -0.81 8.99
N PRO A 226 1.39 -0.98 9.32
CA PRO A 226 2.34 0.11 9.19
C PRO A 226 2.51 0.51 7.71
N LYS A 227 2.64 1.80 7.44
CA LYS A 227 2.66 2.39 6.09
C LYS A 227 3.67 1.70 5.14
N ARG A 228 4.84 1.30 5.66
CA ARG A 228 5.88 0.56 4.91
C ARG A 228 5.44 -0.80 4.38
N GLU A 229 4.34 -1.38 4.89
CA GLU A 229 3.83 -2.68 4.45
C GLU A 229 2.74 -2.57 3.38
N TRP A 230 2.12 -1.40 3.18
CA TRP A 230 0.93 -1.24 2.34
C TRP A 230 1.09 -1.77 0.92
N ILE A 231 2.22 -1.48 0.27
CA ILE A 231 2.51 -1.90 -1.10
C ILE A 231 2.67 -3.43 -1.16
N ASN A 232 3.65 -3.93 -0.39
CA ASN A 232 4.02 -5.34 -0.44
C ASN A 232 2.93 -6.27 0.12
N PHE A 233 2.15 -5.80 1.09
CA PHE A 233 1.04 -6.56 1.66
C PHE A 233 -0.01 -6.87 0.59
N SER A 234 -0.40 -5.88 -0.21
CA SER A 234 -1.35 -6.08 -1.31
C SER A 234 -0.84 -7.11 -2.32
N HIS A 235 0.41 -6.96 -2.77
CA HIS A 235 1.00 -7.92 -3.71
C HIS A 235 1.05 -9.34 -3.13
N ARG A 236 1.49 -9.51 -1.87
CA ARG A 236 1.53 -10.82 -1.21
C ARG A 236 0.15 -11.45 -1.06
N LEU A 237 -0.87 -10.67 -0.70
CA LEU A 237 -2.25 -11.16 -0.65
C LEU A 237 -2.77 -11.60 -2.02
N ILE A 238 -2.47 -10.86 -3.08
CA ILE A 238 -2.85 -11.22 -4.45
C ILE A 238 -2.19 -12.55 -4.83
N HIS A 239 -0.87 -12.70 -4.59
CA HIS A 239 -0.16 -13.95 -4.84
C HIS A 239 -0.76 -15.12 -4.05
N HIS A 240 -1.03 -14.93 -2.77
CA HIS A 240 -1.67 -15.93 -1.91
C HIS A 240 -3.07 -16.28 -2.40
N GLY A 241 -3.85 -15.28 -2.80
CA GLY A 241 -5.20 -15.45 -3.32
C GLY A 241 -5.29 -16.20 -4.65
N ARG A 242 -4.24 -16.13 -5.47
CA ARG A 242 -4.15 -16.87 -6.74
C ARG A 242 -3.71 -18.32 -6.55
N ARG A 243 -2.78 -18.55 -5.64
CA ARG A 243 -2.12 -19.86 -5.47
C ARG A 243 -2.82 -20.75 -4.45
N VAL A 244 -3.16 -20.23 -3.28
CA VAL A 244 -3.62 -20.98 -2.11
C VAL A 244 -5.07 -20.63 -1.78
N CYS A 245 -5.37 -19.39 -1.42
CA CYS A 245 -6.70 -18.98 -0.97
C CYS A 245 -7.62 -18.65 -2.15
N LYS A 246 -7.90 -19.65 -3.01
CA LYS A 246 -8.74 -19.51 -4.19
C LYS A 246 -10.18 -19.13 -3.82
N ALA A 247 -10.94 -18.50 -4.75
CA ALA A 247 -12.32 -18.09 -4.51
C ALA A 247 -13.21 -19.31 -4.21
N ARG A 248 -13.16 -20.31 -5.10
CA ARG A 248 -13.77 -21.62 -4.92
C ARG A 248 -12.69 -22.59 -4.45
N ARG A 249 -12.96 -23.45 -3.49
CA ARG A 249 -12.05 -24.50 -2.99
C ARG A 249 -10.65 -23.95 -2.59
N PRO A 250 -10.55 -23.14 -1.54
CA PRO A 250 -9.26 -22.72 -0.99
C PRO A 250 -8.51 -23.93 -0.42
N LEU A 251 -7.19 -23.93 -0.55
CA LEU A 251 -6.31 -25.00 -0.06
C LEU A 251 -5.97 -24.77 1.42
N CYS A 252 -6.97 -24.87 2.31
CA CYS A 252 -6.83 -24.51 3.72
C CYS A 252 -5.88 -25.44 4.48
N ASP A 253 -5.82 -26.73 4.13
CA ASP A 253 -5.01 -27.73 4.83
C ASP A 253 -3.50 -27.53 4.62
N THR A 254 -3.12 -26.95 3.49
CA THR A 254 -1.72 -26.63 3.15
C THR A 254 -1.42 -25.14 3.23
N CYS A 255 -2.35 -24.35 3.80
CA CYS A 255 -2.20 -22.90 3.86
C CYS A 255 -1.19 -22.49 4.94
N PRO A 256 -0.14 -21.71 4.60
CA PRO A 256 0.85 -21.24 5.58
C PRO A 256 0.27 -20.27 6.63
N LEU A 257 -0.97 -19.83 6.46
CA LEU A 257 -1.69 -18.96 7.39
C LEU A 257 -2.83 -19.71 8.11
N ALA A 258 -2.91 -21.03 8.02
CA ALA A 258 -4.03 -21.82 8.55
C ALA A 258 -4.30 -21.55 10.04
N ASP A 259 -3.23 -21.51 10.86
CA ASP A 259 -3.31 -21.31 12.32
C ASP A 259 -3.73 -19.88 12.70
N LEU A 260 -3.56 -18.92 11.79
CA LEU A 260 -3.93 -17.53 11.99
C LEU A 260 -5.31 -17.19 11.39
N CYS A 261 -5.85 -18.05 10.54
CA CYS A 261 -7.01 -17.72 9.71
C CYS A 261 -8.32 -18.16 10.38
N PRO A 262 -9.24 -17.22 10.72
CA PRO A 262 -10.57 -17.57 11.23
C PRO A 262 -11.50 -18.16 10.17
N ARG A 263 -11.07 -18.25 8.89
CA ARG A 263 -11.79 -18.86 7.76
C ARG A 263 -13.19 -18.27 7.51
N ILE A 264 -13.36 -16.96 7.75
CA ILE A 264 -14.69 -16.31 7.65
C ILE A 264 -15.22 -16.42 6.20
N GLY A 265 -16.39 -17.09 6.05
CA GLY A 265 -17.02 -17.30 4.73
C GLY A 265 -16.29 -18.32 3.85
N VAL A 266 -15.57 -19.26 4.45
CA VAL A 266 -15.08 -20.48 3.81
C VAL A 266 -16.00 -21.62 4.22
N GLU A 267 -16.66 -22.21 3.23
CA GLU A 267 -17.43 -23.45 3.44
C GLU A 267 -16.43 -24.61 3.64
N SER A 268 -16.67 -25.42 4.67
CA SER A 268 -15.90 -26.61 5.01
C SER A 268 -16.20 -27.77 4.05
#